data_5b582d89ccad45f2f8ed039283f05537
#
_entry.id   5b582d89ccad45f2f8ed039283f05537
#
_cell.length_a   1.000
_cell.length_b   1.000
_cell.length_c   1.000
_cell.angle_alpha   90.00
_cell.angle_beta   90.00
_cell.angle_gamma   90.00
#
_symmetry.space_group_name_H-M   'P 1'
#
loop_
_entity.id
_entity.type
_entity.pdbx_description
1 polymer ?
#
loop_
_entity_poly.entity_id
_entity_poly.type
_entity_poly.pdbx_seq_one_letter_code
_entity_poly.pdbx_strand_id
1 'polypeptide(L)'
;MEANKIKGEAKSLILDNGVELTYCERGEGNKEVMITGAFYFHTFMPVVELLAKHYHVYGVVMRFDGSGEELEPDGSIHWGRQWGKDIYDFAVKMGIERFHYLGKCHGTIPGWWLFKNHPEVLIDFCSFFLAPHLKGQTSNTWFELLSGNDTSKMMAAAMRKVETGLPKKMEEMKSIGNSASSPAVPKYAACPEKLWDTLEDCERDLLNAPVPVGYMFGSEDPLMADYFESNMYAWKVTRGCHFTILNGEKHLMELDTPERVADEAFVFIDQAHKDYE
;
A
#
# COMPACT_ATOMS: atom_id res chain seq x y z
N MET A 1 -5.42 -19.66 -15.95
CA MET A 1 -4.90 -18.29 -15.95
C MET A 1 -3.54 -18.34 -15.28
N GLU A 2 -2.47 -18.03 -15.98
CA GLU A 2 -1.14 -18.01 -15.35
C GLU A 2 -1.11 -16.80 -14.44
N ALA A 3 -1.05 -17.07 -13.13
CA ALA A 3 -0.91 -16.06 -12.12
C ALA A 3 0.31 -15.20 -12.41
N ASN A 4 0.22 -13.91 -12.10
CA ASN A 4 1.25 -12.90 -12.18
C ASN A 4 2.60 -13.42 -11.70
N LYS A 5 3.38 -14.00 -12.59
CA LYS A 5 4.75 -14.40 -12.26
C LYS A 5 5.59 -13.14 -12.22
N ILE A 6 5.90 -12.69 -11.01
CA ILE A 6 7.13 -11.94 -10.79
C ILE A 6 8.21 -12.87 -11.34
N LYS A 7 8.84 -12.50 -12.46
CA LYS A 7 9.70 -13.40 -13.24
C LYS A 7 10.72 -14.10 -12.32
N GLY A 8 10.52 -15.40 -12.12
CA GLY A 8 11.50 -16.32 -11.52
C GLY A 8 11.44 -16.50 -10.00
N GLU A 9 10.64 -15.72 -9.24
CA GLU A 9 10.77 -15.69 -7.78
C GLU A 9 9.44 -15.54 -6.99
N ALA A 10 8.30 -15.64 -7.67
CA ALA A 10 7.01 -15.67 -6.99
C ALA A 10 6.82 -17.02 -6.30
N LYS A 11 6.54 -16.95 -5.01
CA LYS A 11 6.14 -18.09 -4.18
C LYS A 11 4.63 -18.06 -3.99
N SER A 12 4.02 -19.19 -3.70
CA SER A 12 2.61 -19.32 -3.34
C SER A 12 2.47 -19.80 -1.91
N LEU A 13 1.46 -19.29 -1.22
CA LEU A 13 1.05 -19.75 0.11
C LEU A 13 -0.45 -20.05 0.09
N ILE A 14 -0.85 -21.24 0.47
CA ILE A 14 -2.25 -21.60 0.64
C ILE A 14 -2.64 -21.34 2.09
N LEU A 15 -3.56 -20.42 2.31
CA LEU A 15 -4.12 -20.11 3.61
C LEU A 15 -5.04 -21.23 4.11
N ASP A 16 -5.39 -21.20 5.40
CA ASP A 16 -6.24 -22.24 6.01
C ASP A 16 -7.67 -22.27 5.46
N ASN A 17 -8.13 -21.15 4.90
CA ASN A 17 -9.41 -21.05 4.19
C ASN A 17 -9.35 -21.51 2.72
N GLY A 18 -8.20 -22.02 2.26
CA GLY A 18 -7.98 -22.49 0.89
C GLY A 18 -7.62 -21.42 -0.12
N VAL A 19 -7.52 -20.16 0.30
CA VAL A 19 -7.09 -19.05 -0.56
C VAL A 19 -5.59 -19.18 -0.87
N GLU A 20 -5.21 -19.03 -2.13
CA GLU A 20 -3.82 -19.00 -2.57
C GLU A 20 -3.35 -17.55 -2.72
N LEU A 21 -2.33 -17.17 -1.93
CA LEU A 21 -1.65 -15.89 -2.05
C LEU A 21 -0.33 -16.05 -2.80
N THR A 22 -0.04 -15.08 -3.67
CA THR A 22 1.26 -14.94 -4.32
C THR A 22 2.11 -13.94 -3.55
N TYR A 23 3.38 -14.26 -3.31
CA TYR A 23 4.31 -13.37 -2.63
C TYR A 23 5.73 -13.52 -3.16
N CYS A 24 6.56 -12.53 -2.88
CA CYS A 24 8.02 -12.63 -3.00
C CYS A 24 8.66 -12.52 -1.62
N GLU A 25 9.90 -12.98 -1.51
CA GLU A 25 10.67 -12.99 -0.26
C GLU A 25 12.10 -12.55 -0.54
N ARG A 26 12.63 -11.66 0.32
CA ARG A 26 13.98 -11.11 0.24
C ARG A 26 14.55 -10.90 1.63
N GLY A 27 15.88 -10.87 1.74
CA GLY A 27 16.56 -10.57 3.00
C GLY A 27 16.46 -11.68 4.04
N GLU A 28 16.37 -12.94 3.60
CA GLU A 28 16.33 -14.11 4.48
C GLU A 28 17.54 -14.09 5.43
N GLY A 29 17.25 -14.31 6.72
CA GLY A 29 18.25 -14.29 7.80
C GLY A 29 18.28 -12.98 8.60
N ASN A 30 17.66 -11.90 8.14
CA ASN A 30 17.39 -10.73 8.97
C ASN A 30 16.34 -11.07 10.03
N LYS A 31 16.48 -10.48 11.23
CA LYS A 31 15.60 -10.82 12.37
C LYS A 31 14.27 -10.10 12.32
N GLU A 32 14.28 -8.85 11.85
CA GLU A 32 13.08 -8.01 11.77
C GLU A 32 12.36 -8.27 10.47
N VAL A 33 11.06 -8.46 10.56
CA VAL A 33 10.20 -8.79 9.41
C VAL A 33 9.46 -7.55 8.95
N MET A 34 9.44 -7.35 7.64
CA MET A 34 8.62 -6.34 6.98
C MET A 34 7.68 -7.00 5.99
N ILE A 35 6.40 -6.64 6.02
CA ILE A 35 5.43 -7.03 5.00
C ILE A 35 5.05 -5.81 4.18
N THR A 36 5.07 -5.95 2.87
CA THR A 36 4.62 -4.91 1.94
C THR A 36 3.45 -5.41 1.10
N GLY A 37 2.47 -4.54 0.88
CA GLY A 37 1.34 -4.82 0.00
C GLY A 37 1.29 -3.84 -1.16
N ALA A 38 1.10 -4.36 -2.38
CA ALA A 38 0.91 -3.54 -3.57
C ALA A 38 0.13 -4.29 -4.65
N PHE A 39 -0.63 -3.54 -5.48
CA PHE A 39 -1.28 -4.11 -6.65
C PHE A 39 -0.27 -4.45 -7.75
N TYR A 40 0.65 -3.52 -7.98
CA TYR A 40 1.71 -3.64 -8.96
C TYR A 40 3.01 -3.90 -8.25
N PHE A 41 3.12 -5.09 -7.69
CA PHE A 41 4.23 -5.41 -6.80
C PHE A 41 5.60 -5.21 -7.46
N HIS A 42 5.72 -5.47 -8.75
CA HIS A 42 6.97 -5.28 -9.50
C HIS A 42 7.43 -3.82 -9.54
N THR A 43 6.52 -2.83 -9.44
CA THR A 43 6.93 -1.42 -9.35
C THR A 43 7.61 -1.12 -8.03
N PHE A 44 7.27 -1.88 -7.00
CA PHE A 44 7.82 -1.72 -5.65
C PHE A 44 9.11 -2.52 -5.41
N MET A 45 9.45 -3.47 -6.30
CA MET A 45 10.65 -4.31 -6.17
C MET A 45 11.95 -3.54 -5.96
N PRO A 46 12.22 -2.39 -6.63
CA PRO A 46 13.44 -1.64 -6.36
C PRO A 46 13.57 -1.19 -4.89
N VAL A 47 12.47 -0.82 -4.27
CA VAL A 47 12.43 -0.46 -2.84
C VAL A 47 12.59 -1.71 -1.96
N VAL A 48 11.91 -2.81 -2.29
CA VAL A 48 12.05 -4.10 -1.58
C VAL A 48 13.50 -4.56 -1.53
N GLU A 49 14.24 -4.49 -2.63
CA GLU A 49 15.66 -4.87 -2.69
C GLU A 49 16.55 -4.00 -1.78
N LEU A 50 16.17 -2.74 -1.56
CA LEU A 50 16.88 -1.84 -0.65
C LEU A 50 16.55 -2.17 0.81
N LEU A 51 15.27 -2.36 1.12
CA LEU A 51 14.78 -2.72 2.46
C LEU A 51 15.32 -4.08 2.91
N ALA A 52 15.46 -5.02 1.99
CA ALA A 52 15.96 -6.37 2.26
C ALA A 52 17.41 -6.45 2.74
N LYS A 53 18.15 -5.34 2.66
CA LYS A 53 19.49 -5.25 3.26
C LYS A 53 19.42 -5.24 4.79
N HIS A 54 18.28 -4.88 5.38
CA HIS A 54 18.09 -4.69 6.82
C HIS A 54 16.95 -5.55 7.38
N TYR A 55 15.93 -5.86 6.57
CA TYR A 55 14.73 -6.59 6.97
C TYR A 55 14.57 -7.89 6.18
N HIS A 56 13.89 -8.85 6.78
CA HIS A 56 13.32 -9.99 6.07
C HIS A 56 12.00 -9.53 5.46
N VAL A 57 11.97 -9.29 4.15
CA VAL A 57 10.85 -8.63 3.47
C VAL A 57 9.98 -9.64 2.74
N TYR A 58 8.70 -9.63 3.05
CA TYR A 58 7.66 -10.33 2.30
C TYR A 58 6.84 -9.32 1.50
N GLY A 59 6.83 -9.48 0.20
CA GLY A 59 5.97 -8.72 -0.69
C GLY A 59 4.75 -9.51 -1.09
N VAL A 60 3.59 -9.18 -0.53
CA VAL A 60 2.34 -9.90 -0.79
C VAL A 60 1.55 -9.21 -1.89
N VAL A 61 1.21 -9.96 -2.95
CA VAL A 61 0.40 -9.47 -4.07
C VAL A 61 -1.06 -9.44 -3.66
N MET A 62 -1.68 -8.27 -3.73
CA MET A 62 -3.10 -8.12 -3.45
C MET A 62 -3.94 -8.79 -4.52
N ARG A 63 -4.89 -9.62 -4.12
CA ARG A 63 -5.76 -10.38 -5.01
C ARG A 63 -7.09 -9.68 -5.29
N PHE A 64 -7.76 -10.05 -6.37
CA PHE A 64 -9.01 -9.44 -6.83
C PHE A 64 -10.10 -10.45 -7.17
N ASP A 65 -9.96 -11.69 -6.74
CA ASP A 65 -10.93 -12.73 -7.06
C ASP A 65 -12.05 -12.87 -6.03
N GLY A 66 -11.85 -12.32 -4.81
CA GLY A 66 -12.83 -12.37 -3.74
C GLY A 66 -13.05 -13.77 -3.16
N SER A 67 -12.23 -14.76 -3.54
CA SER A 67 -12.38 -16.12 -3.03
C SER A 67 -12.17 -16.16 -1.51
N GLY A 68 -12.98 -16.93 -0.80
CA GLY A 68 -12.88 -17.08 0.65
C GLY A 68 -13.35 -15.88 1.47
N GLU A 69 -13.93 -14.83 0.85
CA GLU A 69 -14.42 -13.66 1.55
C GLU A 69 -15.92 -13.75 1.84
N GLU A 70 -16.31 -13.24 3.00
CA GLU A 70 -17.70 -13.05 3.35
C GLU A 70 -18.27 -11.84 2.59
N LEU A 71 -19.40 -12.07 1.91
CA LEU A 71 -20.04 -11.00 1.15
C LEU A 71 -20.77 -10.03 2.09
N GLU A 72 -20.78 -8.77 1.70
CA GLU A 72 -21.62 -7.74 2.31
C GLU A 72 -23.11 -8.06 2.05
N PRO A 73 -24.06 -7.48 2.82
CA PRO A 73 -25.49 -7.71 2.64
C PRO A 73 -26.04 -7.43 1.24
N ASP A 74 -25.37 -6.56 0.47
CA ASP A 74 -25.68 -6.23 -0.91
C ASP A 74 -25.03 -7.17 -1.94
N GLY A 75 -24.30 -8.21 -1.46
CA GLY A 75 -23.56 -9.15 -2.29
C GLY A 75 -22.22 -8.64 -2.81
N SER A 76 -21.79 -7.47 -2.37
CA SER A 76 -20.46 -6.93 -2.73
C SER A 76 -19.36 -7.51 -1.83
N ILE A 77 -18.11 -7.32 -2.24
CA ILE A 77 -16.93 -7.67 -1.45
C ILE A 77 -16.39 -6.42 -0.77
N HIS A 78 -16.14 -6.54 0.53
CA HIS A 78 -15.43 -5.51 1.27
C HIS A 78 -13.91 -5.70 1.09
N TRP A 79 -13.36 -5.12 0.01
CA TRP A 79 -11.97 -5.32 -0.37
C TRP A 79 -10.96 -4.93 0.72
N GLY A 80 -11.21 -3.85 1.44
CA GLY A 80 -10.33 -3.44 2.54
C GLY A 80 -10.22 -4.50 3.63
N ARG A 81 -11.35 -5.14 3.99
CA ARG A 81 -11.38 -6.26 4.93
C ARG A 81 -10.67 -7.48 4.35
N GLN A 82 -10.97 -7.83 3.09
CA GLN A 82 -10.34 -8.97 2.44
C GLN A 82 -8.83 -8.85 2.41
N TRP A 83 -8.31 -7.73 1.92
CA TRP A 83 -6.86 -7.53 1.82
C TRP A 83 -6.18 -7.46 3.20
N GLY A 84 -6.84 -6.87 4.19
CA GLY A 84 -6.34 -6.84 5.56
C GLY A 84 -6.25 -8.24 6.16
N LYS A 85 -7.31 -9.04 6.00
CA LYS A 85 -7.32 -10.46 6.42
C LYS A 85 -6.27 -11.29 5.69
N ASP A 86 -6.08 -11.08 4.39
CA ASP A 86 -5.06 -11.79 3.62
C ASP A 86 -3.66 -11.57 4.19
N ILE A 87 -3.32 -10.33 4.56
CA ILE A 87 -2.02 -10.02 5.19
C ILE A 87 -1.94 -10.62 6.58
N TYR A 88 -3.00 -10.52 7.38
CA TYR A 88 -3.04 -11.11 8.72
C TYR A 88 -2.87 -12.63 8.67
N ASP A 89 -3.68 -13.32 7.85
CA ASP A 89 -3.65 -14.77 7.70
C ASP A 89 -2.31 -15.25 7.10
N PHE A 90 -1.73 -14.45 6.19
CA PHE A 90 -0.37 -14.68 5.69
C PHE A 90 0.65 -14.68 6.84
N ALA A 91 0.63 -13.65 7.67
CA ALA A 91 1.56 -13.54 8.80
C ALA A 91 1.39 -14.72 9.79
N VAL A 92 0.15 -15.03 10.15
CA VAL A 92 -0.17 -16.18 11.02
C VAL A 92 0.35 -17.49 10.42
N LYS A 93 0.09 -17.74 9.14
CA LYS A 93 0.52 -18.97 8.44
C LYS A 93 2.02 -19.10 8.32
N MET A 94 2.73 -17.97 8.20
CA MET A 94 4.19 -17.91 8.15
C MET A 94 4.84 -17.93 9.54
N GLY A 95 4.06 -17.90 10.63
CA GLY A 95 4.56 -17.85 12.00
C GLY A 95 5.19 -16.49 12.36
N ILE A 96 4.75 -15.41 11.71
CA ILE A 96 5.23 -14.06 11.94
C ILE A 96 4.34 -13.42 13.01
N GLU A 97 4.90 -13.20 14.20
CA GLU A 97 4.15 -12.64 15.33
C GLU A 97 3.95 -11.13 15.19
N ARG A 98 5.00 -10.40 14.80
CA ARG A 98 4.97 -8.95 14.60
C ARG A 98 5.84 -8.54 13.42
N PHE A 99 5.42 -7.48 12.73
CA PHE A 99 6.13 -6.99 11.54
C PHE A 99 5.93 -5.49 11.32
N HIS A 100 6.88 -4.89 10.62
CA HIS A 100 6.71 -3.56 10.01
C HIS A 100 5.80 -3.69 8.80
N TYR A 101 4.80 -2.83 8.67
CA TYR A 101 3.97 -2.83 7.47
C TYR A 101 4.21 -1.59 6.63
N LEU A 102 4.51 -1.80 5.36
CA LEU A 102 4.76 -0.72 4.41
C LEU A 102 3.79 -0.88 3.23
N GLY A 103 2.81 0.01 3.16
CA GLY A 103 1.79 0.00 2.10
C GLY A 103 1.97 1.13 1.11
N LYS A 104 1.79 0.84 -0.18
CA LYS A 104 1.80 1.85 -1.23
C LYS A 104 0.45 1.94 -1.92
N CYS A 105 -0.10 3.15 -2.06
CA CYS A 105 -1.37 3.40 -2.71
C CYS A 105 -2.46 2.49 -2.08
N HIS A 106 -3.16 1.68 -2.88
CA HIS A 106 -4.12 0.72 -2.36
C HIS A 106 -3.50 -0.30 -1.38
N GLY A 107 -2.19 -0.56 -1.47
CA GLY A 107 -1.48 -1.39 -0.50
C GLY A 107 -1.45 -0.81 0.92
N THR A 108 -1.85 0.45 1.12
CA THR A 108 -2.02 1.04 2.45
C THR A 108 -3.29 0.55 3.13
N ILE A 109 -4.31 0.14 2.37
CA ILE A 109 -5.61 -0.29 2.90
C ILE A 109 -5.50 -1.48 3.84
N PRO A 110 -4.74 -2.55 3.52
CA PRO A 110 -4.47 -3.63 4.48
C PRO A 110 -3.83 -3.12 5.78
N GLY A 111 -2.89 -2.19 5.69
CA GLY A 111 -2.24 -1.59 6.86
C GLY A 111 -3.24 -0.86 7.75
N TRP A 112 -4.15 -0.08 7.17
CA TRP A 112 -5.22 0.59 7.92
C TRP A 112 -6.21 -0.40 8.54
N TRP A 113 -6.51 -1.49 7.83
CA TRP A 113 -7.35 -2.55 8.39
C TRP A 113 -6.68 -3.24 9.58
N LEU A 114 -5.39 -3.56 9.48
CA LEU A 114 -4.59 -4.12 10.58
C LEU A 114 -4.49 -3.14 11.75
N PHE A 115 -4.21 -1.86 11.48
CA PHE A 115 -4.17 -0.80 12.48
C PHE A 115 -5.44 -0.76 13.34
N LYS A 116 -6.60 -0.91 12.69
CA LYS A 116 -7.90 -0.90 13.36
C LYS A 116 -8.21 -2.20 14.10
N ASN A 117 -7.96 -3.35 13.47
CA ASN A 117 -8.51 -4.64 13.91
C ASN A 117 -7.47 -5.55 14.58
N HIS A 118 -6.19 -5.43 14.20
CA HIS A 118 -5.09 -6.27 14.66
C HIS A 118 -3.81 -5.46 14.90
N PRO A 119 -3.86 -4.37 15.69
CA PRO A 119 -2.67 -3.56 15.94
C PRO A 119 -1.55 -4.33 16.65
N GLU A 120 -1.88 -5.43 17.33
CA GLU A 120 -0.92 -6.27 18.06
C GLU A 120 0.12 -6.93 17.16
N VAL A 121 -0.19 -7.15 15.86
CA VAL A 121 0.77 -7.73 14.91
C VAL A 121 1.68 -6.69 14.27
N LEU A 122 1.36 -5.40 14.41
CA LEU A 122 2.16 -4.32 13.86
C LEU A 122 3.26 -3.89 14.84
N ILE A 123 4.47 -3.68 14.34
CA ILE A 123 5.52 -2.94 15.01
C ILE A 123 5.27 -1.44 14.74
N ASP A 124 5.09 -1.11 13.47
CA ASP A 124 4.73 0.21 12.96
C ASP A 124 4.03 0.07 11.60
N PHE A 125 3.52 1.19 11.09
CA PHE A 125 2.85 1.23 9.79
C PHE A 125 3.24 2.46 9.00
N CYS A 126 3.84 2.27 7.83
CA CYS A 126 4.13 3.34 6.88
C CYS A 126 3.14 3.33 5.71
N SER A 127 2.39 4.42 5.58
CA SER A 127 1.37 4.65 4.55
C SER A 127 1.89 5.58 3.47
N PHE A 128 2.07 5.07 2.25
CA PHE A 128 2.38 5.89 1.09
C PHE A 128 1.10 6.23 0.34
N PHE A 129 0.73 7.51 0.32
CA PHE A 129 -0.31 8.17 -0.48
C PHE A 129 -1.75 8.14 0.04
N LEU A 130 -2.22 7.19 0.83
CA LEU A 130 -3.62 7.16 1.22
C LEU A 130 -3.84 7.37 2.72
N ALA A 131 -4.61 8.41 3.03
CA ALA A 131 -5.21 8.59 4.33
C ALA A 131 -6.26 7.49 4.62
N PRO A 132 -6.54 7.19 5.89
CA PRO A 132 -7.52 6.16 6.26
C PRO A 132 -8.98 6.54 5.98
N HIS A 133 -9.26 7.79 5.67
CA HIS A 133 -10.59 8.33 5.39
C HIS A 133 -10.54 9.47 4.36
N LEU A 134 -11.67 9.75 3.71
CA LEU A 134 -11.84 10.88 2.82
C LEU A 134 -12.48 12.05 3.56
N LYS A 135 -11.86 13.23 3.44
CA LYS A 135 -12.40 14.50 3.94
C LYS A 135 -12.15 15.59 2.90
N GLY A 136 -13.21 16.00 2.22
CA GLY A 136 -13.12 17.08 1.23
C GLY A 136 -12.30 16.68 0.00
N GLN A 137 -12.89 15.91 -0.89
CA GLN A 137 -12.27 15.65 -2.19
C GLN A 137 -12.21 16.95 -2.99
N THR A 138 -11.01 17.42 -3.34
CA THR A 138 -10.81 18.72 -3.99
C THR A 138 -10.78 18.63 -5.51
N SER A 139 -10.50 17.47 -6.08
CA SER A 139 -10.47 17.24 -7.53
C SER A 139 -10.74 15.76 -7.87
N ASN A 140 -10.86 15.45 -9.15
CA ASN A 140 -10.97 14.08 -9.68
C ASN A 140 -9.84 13.78 -10.66
N THR A 141 -8.71 14.44 -10.52
CA THR A 141 -7.61 14.40 -11.50
C THR A 141 -7.13 12.98 -11.75
N TRP A 142 -6.96 12.19 -10.68
CA TRP A 142 -6.51 10.82 -10.80
C TRP A 142 -7.54 9.92 -11.51
N PHE A 143 -8.82 10.07 -11.16
CA PHE A 143 -9.89 9.31 -11.82
C PHE A 143 -10.03 9.67 -13.30
N GLU A 144 -9.86 10.94 -13.64
CA GLU A 144 -9.85 11.41 -15.03
C GLU A 144 -8.69 10.81 -15.81
N LEU A 145 -7.49 10.75 -15.20
CA LEU A 145 -6.32 10.12 -15.79
C LEU A 145 -6.50 8.61 -16.00
N LEU A 146 -7.07 7.91 -15.02
CA LEU A 146 -7.32 6.47 -15.09
C LEU A 146 -8.43 6.10 -16.08
N SER A 147 -9.47 6.92 -16.19
CA SER A 147 -10.60 6.71 -17.12
C SER A 147 -10.26 7.06 -18.56
N GLY A 148 -9.20 7.83 -18.78
CA GLY A 148 -8.71 8.20 -20.10
C GLY A 148 -8.01 7.04 -20.80
N ASN A 149 -8.16 6.97 -22.12
CA ASN A 149 -7.45 5.99 -22.96
C ASN A 149 -5.99 6.41 -23.26
N ASP A 150 -5.54 7.54 -22.72
CA ASP A 150 -4.21 8.09 -22.97
C ASP A 150 -3.22 7.66 -21.88
N THR A 151 -2.67 6.47 -22.06
CA THR A 151 -1.67 5.90 -21.14
C THR A 151 -0.41 6.79 -21.01
N SER A 152 -0.09 7.59 -22.04
CA SER A 152 1.07 8.48 -22.01
C SER A 152 0.85 9.62 -21.02
N LYS A 153 -0.37 10.21 -20.97
CA LYS A 153 -0.72 11.23 -19.99
C LYS A 153 -0.71 10.69 -18.58
N MET A 154 -1.28 9.49 -18.38
CA MET A 154 -1.27 8.83 -17.08
C MET A 154 0.16 8.61 -16.59
N MET A 155 1.03 8.08 -17.43
CA MET A 155 2.43 7.84 -17.06
C MET A 155 3.20 9.14 -16.82
N ALA A 156 2.98 10.18 -17.62
CA ALA A 156 3.60 11.49 -17.40
C ALA A 156 3.16 12.15 -16.08
N ALA A 157 1.91 11.91 -15.66
CA ALA A 157 1.42 12.34 -14.36
C ALA A 157 1.98 11.51 -13.21
N ALA A 158 2.14 10.19 -13.42
CA ALA A 158 2.56 9.27 -12.37
C ALA A 158 4.08 9.17 -12.16
N MET A 159 4.90 9.50 -13.18
CA MET A 159 6.37 9.39 -13.13
C MET A 159 7.05 10.72 -13.39
N ARG A 160 8.13 10.98 -12.65
CA ARG A 160 9.00 12.15 -12.87
C ARG A 160 9.93 11.92 -14.07
N LYS A 161 10.51 10.73 -14.15
CA LYS A 161 11.42 10.35 -15.23
C LYS A 161 10.67 9.57 -16.31
N VAL A 162 10.03 10.30 -17.23
CA VAL A 162 9.42 9.69 -18.43
C VAL A 162 10.53 9.46 -19.45
N GLU A 163 11.43 8.50 -19.17
CA GLU A 163 12.58 8.23 -20.03
C GLU A 163 12.40 6.98 -20.89
N THR A 164 13.39 6.74 -21.76
CA THR A 164 13.50 5.73 -22.81
C THR A 164 13.20 4.27 -22.43
N GLY A 165 13.00 3.97 -21.14
CA GLY A 165 12.56 2.66 -20.64
C GLY A 165 11.04 2.52 -20.47
N LEU A 166 10.25 3.57 -20.73
CA LEU A 166 8.82 3.59 -20.53
C LEU A 166 8.06 2.46 -21.25
N PRO A 167 8.31 2.17 -22.54
CA PRO A 167 7.63 1.07 -23.22
C PRO A 167 7.86 -0.29 -22.57
N LYS A 168 9.10 -0.56 -22.12
CA LYS A 168 9.46 -1.80 -21.46
C LYS A 168 8.81 -1.91 -20.07
N LYS A 169 8.85 -0.83 -19.29
CA LYS A 169 8.17 -0.76 -17.98
C LYS A 169 6.66 -0.90 -18.14
N MET A 170 6.08 -0.31 -19.17
CA MET A 170 4.65 -0.46 -19.47
C MET A 170 4.28 -1.88 -19.92
N GLU A 171 5.12 -2.58 -20.66
CA GLU A 171 4.91 -4.00 -20.98
C GLU A 171 5.01 -4.87 -19.72
N GLU A 172 5.98 -4.58 -18.87
CA GLU A 172 6.09 -5.22 -17.56
C GLU A 172 4.85 -4.95 -16.70
N MET A 173 4.37 -3.73 -16.65
CA MET A 173 3.12 -3.36 -15.97
C MET A 173 1.90 -4.04 -16.60
N LYS A 174 1.80 -4.13 -17.92
CA LYS A 174 0.73 -4.85 -18.60
C LYS A 174 0.77 -6.35 -18.34
N SER A 175 1.95 -6.95 -18.26
CA SER A 175 2.10 -8.39 -18.00
C SER A 175 1.65 -8.79 -16.60
N ILE A 176 1.66 -7.83 -15.65
CA ILE A 176 1.19 -7.99 -14.28
C ILE A 176 -0.25 -7.44 -14.14
N GLY A 177 -0.59 -6.48 -14.95
CA GLY A 177 -1.72 -5.58 -14.79
C GLY A 177 -3.03 -6.01 -15.42
N ASN A 178 -3.23 -7.27 -15.80
CA ASN A 178 -4.58 -7.74 -16.14
C ASN A 178 -5.54 -7.68 -14.93
N SER A 179 -5.02 -7.58 -13.73
CA SER A 179 -5.80 -7.34 -12.52
C SER A 179 -6.25 -5.88 -12.38
N ALA A 180 -5.48 -4.92 -12.89
CA ALA A 180 -5.84 -3.49 -12.83
C ALA A 180 -7.00 -3.09 -13.76
N SER A 181 -7.30 -3.89 -14.75
CA SER A 181 -8.47 -3.72 -15.61
C SER A 181 -9.77 -4.24 -14.97
N SER A 182 -9.72 -4.74 -13.74
CA SER A 182 -10.94 -5.10 -13.03
C SER A 182 -11.80 -3.85 -12.81
N PRO A 183 -13.07 -3.86 -13.27
CA PRO A 183 -13.99 -2.73 -13.05
C PRO A 183 -14.20 -2.36 -11.59
N ALA A 184 -13.73 -3.21 -10.69
CA ALA A 184 -13.79 -3.00 -9.24
C ALA A 184 -12.77 -1.95 -8.76
N VAL A 185 -11.57 -1.89 -9.34
CA VAL A 185 -10.48 -1.02 -8.86
C VAL A 185 -10.91 0.45 -8.73
N PRO A 186 -11.59 1.09 -9.72
CA PRO A 186 -12.03 2.49 -9.56
C PRO A 186 -12.99 2.71 -8.39
N LYS A 187 -13.85 1.74 -8.08
CA LYS A 187 -14.78 1.84 -6.94
C LYS A 187 -14.05 1.73 -5.61
N TYR A 188 -12.94 1.02 -5.57
CA TYR A 188 -12.18 0.76 -4.34
C TYR A 188 -11.06 1.77 -4.11
N ALA A 189 -10.61 2.48 -5.13
CA ALA A 189 -9.70 3.60 -4.96
C ALA A 189 -10.24 4.66 -3.98
N ALA A 190 -11.55 4.74 -3.84
CA ALA A 190 -12.26 5.66 -2.94
C ALA A 190 -12.64 5.05 -1.58
N CYS A 191 -12.04 3.92 -1.16
CA CYS A 191 -12.59 3.10 -0.07
C CYS A 191 -11.88 3.11 1.29
N PRO A 192 -11.04 4.07 1.67
CA PRO A 192 -10.63 4.22 3.07
C PRO A 192 -11.83 4.42 4.01
N GLU A 193 -12.87 5.12 3.55
CA GLU A 193 -14.09 5.41 4.32
C GLU A 193 -14.83 4.16 4.81
N LYS A 194 -14.71 3.03 4.10
CA LYS A 194 -15.37 1.79 4.50
C LYS A 194 -14.67 1.03 5.62
N LEU A 195 -13.48 1.41 6.02
CA LEU A 195 -12.80 0.81 7.17
C LEU A 195 -13.37 1.30 8.50
N TRP A 196 -13.94 2.51 8.52
CA TRP A 196 -14.66 3.09 9.66
C TRP A 196 -16.06 3.50 9.23
N ASP A 197 -17.04 3.29 10.10
CA ASP A 197 -18.42 3.65 9.82
C ASP A 197 -18.62 5.17 9.83
N THR A 198 -17.87 5.87 10.69
CA THR A 198 -17.92 7.32 10.84
C THR A 198 -16.53 7.95 10.83
N LEU A 199 -16.46 9.25 10.47
CA LEU A 199 -15.22 10.02 10.56
C LEU A 199 -14.76 10.16 12.01
N GLU A 200 -15.70 10.34 12.94
CA GLU A 200 -15.45 10.47 14.37
C GLU A 200 -14.78 9.22 14.95
N ASP A 201 -15.19 8.03 14.53
CA ASP A 201 -14.54 6.78 14.93
C ASP A 201 -13.12 6.68 14.40
N CYS A 202 -12.90 7.07 13.15
CA CYS A 202 -11.57 7.13 12.56
C CYS A 202 -10.68 8.13 13.32
N GLU A 203 -11.17 9.33 13.59
CA GLU A 203 -10.43 10.34 14.37
C GLU A 203 -10.05 9.84 15.75
N ARG A 204 -10.99 9.23 16.46
CA ARG A 204 -10.73 8.66 17.79
C ARG A 204 -9.59 7.65 17.74
N ASP A 205 -9.60 6.75 16.75
CA ASP A 205 -8.59 5.71 16.63
C ASP A 205 -7.22 6.29 16.23
N LEU A 206 -7.17 7.31 15.38
CA LEU A 206 -5.96 8.02 15.02
C LEU A 206 -5.36 8.82 16.21
N LEU A 207 -6.22 9.49 17.00
CA LEU A 207 -5.80 10.19 18.22
C LEU A 207 -5.21 9.24 19.28
N ASN A 208 -5.67 8.00 19.28
CA ASN A 208 -5.21 6.95 20.18
C ASN A 208 -4.37 5.89 19.45
N ALA A 209 -3.64 6.29 18.40
CA ALA A 209 -2.89 5.37 17.56
C ALA A 209 -2.13 4.33 18.40
N PRO A 210 -2.40 3.02 18.20
CA PRO A 210 -1.81 1.96 19.02
C PRO A 210 -0.36 1.64 18.61
N VAL A 211 0.04 2.07 17.41
CA VAL A 211 1.39 1.88 16.84
C VAL A 211 1.82 3.14 16.12
N PRO A 212 3.14 3.36 15.95
CA PRO A 212 3.65 4.45 15.13
C PRO A 212 3.12 4.41 13.70
N VAL A 213 2.75 5.57 13.16
CA VAL A 213 2.28 5.73 11.78
C VAL A 213 3.15 6.71 11.03
N GLY A 214 3.67 6.30 9.87
CA GLY A 214 4.37 7.17 8.93
C GLY A 214 3.48 7.48 7.72
N TYR A 215 3.46 8.74 7.32
CA TYR A 215 2.84 9.19 6.06
C TYR A 215 3.91 9.68 5.11
N MET A 216 3.88 9.22 3.86
CA MET A 216 4.82 9.65 2.83
C MET A 216 4.09 9.99 1.52
N PHE A 217 4.39 11.16 0.96
CA PHE A 217 3.75 11.67 -0.25
C PHE A 217 4.77 12.30 -1.20
N GLY A 218 4.50 12.22 -2.50
CA GLY A 218 5.19 13.03 -3.49
C GLY A 218 4.48 14.38 -3.66
N SER A 219 5.22 15.49 -3.69
CA SER A 219 4.61 16.83 -3.80
C SER A 219 3.92 17.09 -5.15
N GLU A 220 4.28 16.32 -6.20
CA GLU A 220 3.69 16.40 -7.54
C GLU A 220 2.80 15.19 -7.86
N ASP A 221 2.40 14.41 -6.84
CA ASP A 221 1.50 13.29 -7.02
C ASP A 221 0.07 13.78 -7.30
N PRO A 222 -0.59 13.33 -8.38
CA PRO A 222 -1.99 13.64 -8.64
C PRO A 222 -2.95 13.23 -7.52
N LEU A 223 -2.67 12.11 -6.82
CA LEU A 223 -3.44 11.71 -5.64
C LEU A 223 -3.29 12.69 -4.48
N MET A 224 -2.12 13.32 -4.33
CA MET A 224 -1.94 14.36 -3.34
C MET A 224 -2.87 15.54 -3.61
N ALA A 225 -3.05 15.92 -4.88
CA ALA A 225 -4.00 16.97 -5.26
C ALA A 225 -5.45 16.58 -4.95
N ASP A 226 -5.84 15.32 -5.24
CA ASP A 226 -7.21 14.83 -5.04
C ASP A 226 -7.56 14.67 -3.55
N TYR A 227 -6.61 14.21 -2.73
CA TYR A 227 -6.84 13.84 -1.34
C TYR A 227 -6.06 14.71 -0.34
N PHE A 228 -5.66 15.90 -0.75
CA PHE A 228 -4.84 16.78 0.08
C PHE A 228 -5.45 17.04 1.46
N GLU A 229 -6.72 17.42 1.52
CA GLU A 229 -7.39 17.70 2.79
C GLU A 229 -7.45 16.47 3.69
N SER A 230 -7.75 15.29 3.13
CA SER A 230 -7.80 14.03 3.88
C SER A 230 -6.43 13.65 4.42
N ASN A 231 -5.39 13.75 3.60
CA ASN A 231 -4.02 13.43 4.00
C ASN A 231 -3.51 14.36 5.09
N MET A 232 -3.70 15.67 4.92
CA MET A 232 -3.28 16.69 5.90
C MET A 232 -4.08 16.58 7.18
N TYR A 233 -5.35 16.23 7.09
CA TYR A 233 -6.18 16.05 8.26
C TYR A 233 -5.78 14.80 9.06
N ALA A 234 -5.57 13.66 8.39
CA ALA A 234 -5.11 12.43 9.01
C ALA A 234 -3.76 12.65 9.73
N TRP A 235 -2.80 13.27 9.05
CA TRP A 235 -1.54 13.66 9.68
C TRP A 235 -1.75 14.51 10.95
N LYS A 236 -2.59 15.55 10.87
CA LYS A 236 -2.81 16.47 11.99
C LYS A 236 -3.41 15.79 13.22
N VAL A 237 -4.27 14.78 13.03
CA VAL A 237 -4.98 14.12 14.13
C VAL A 237 -4.28 12.85 14.62
N THR A 238 -3.43 12.22 13.81
CA THR A 238 -2.72 11.00 14.23
C THR A 238 -1.66 11.32 15.27
N ARG A 239 -1.79 10.70 16.44
CA ARG A 239 -0.85 10.89 17.54
C ARG A 239 0.54 10.37 17.15
N GLY A 240 1.57 11.21 17.37
CA GLY A 240 2.97 10.80 17.23
C GLY A 240 3.37 10.32 15.84
N CYS A 241 2.65 10.74 14.78
CA CYS A 241 2.97 10.29 13.44
C CYS A 241 4.17 11.03 12.84
N HIS A 242 4.87 10.34 11.96
CA HIS A 242 5.87 10.91 11.07
C HIS A 242 5.21 11.31 9.75
N PHE A 243 5.57 12.48 9.21
CA PHE A 243 5.00 12.99 7.97
C PHE A 243 6.07 13.52 7.04
N THR A 244 6.17 12.94 5.85
CA THR A 244 7.17 13.32 4.85
C THR A 244 6.52 13.68 3.52
N ILE A 245 6.89 14.82 2.95
CA ILE A 245 6.60 15.18 1.56
C ILE A 245 7.92 15.15 0.78
N LEU A 246 8.01 14.25 -0.19
CA LEU A 246 9.15 14.17 -1.08
C LEU A 246 8.99 15.17 -2.22
N ASN A 247 9.71 16.28 -2.12
CA ASN A 247 9.60 17.38 -3.08
C ASN A 247 10.01 16.96 -4.50
N GLY A 248 9.16 17.29 -5.48
CA GLY A 248 9.35 16.98 -6.90
C GLY A 248 9.01 15.52 -7.26
N GLU A 249 8.60 14.67 -6.29
CA GLU A 249 8.24 13.30 -6.57
C GLU A 249 6.76 13.17 -6.96
N LYS A 250 6.49 12.18 -7.82
CA LYS A 250 5.16 11.83 -8.32
C LYS A 250 4.70 10.48 -7.77
N HIS A 251 3.60 9.97 -8.29
CA HIS A 251 2.97 8.75 -7.78
C HIS A 251 3.86 7.50 -7.81
N LEU A 252 4.68 7.31 -8.85
CA LEU A 252 5.56 6.16 -9.00
C LEU A 252 7.00 6.47 -8.57
N MET A 253 7.17 7.21 -7.47
CA MET A 253 8.49 7.57 -6.95
C MET A 253 9.33 6.35 -6.56
N GLU A 254 8.73 5.21 -6.25
CA GLU A 254 9.43 3.96 -5.99
C GLU A 254 10.16 3.40 -7.22
N LEU A 255 9.79 3.85 -8.43
CA LEU A 255 10.51 3.57 -9.67
C LEU A 255 11.49 4.67 -10.04
N ASP A 256 11.13 5.92 -9.72
CA ASP A 256 11.94 7.09 -10.07
C ASP A 256 13.14 7.28 -9.14
N THR A 257 12.92 7.12 -7.84
CA THR A 257 13.89 7.37 -6.78
C THR A 257 13.74 6.37 -5.63
N PRO A 258 13.91 5.06 -5.89
CA PRO A 258 13.70 4.01 -4.89
C PRO A 258 14.57 4.17 -3.64
N GLU A 259 15.79 4.68 -3.80
CA GLU A 259 16.72 4.94 -2.69
C GLU A 259 16.12 5.97 -1.74
N ARG A 260 15.56 7.05 -2.27
CA ARG A 260 14.95 8.10 -1.45
C ARG A 260 13.73 7.59 -0.68
N VAL A 261 12.93 6.74 -1.31
CA VAL A 261 11.78 6.11 -0.66
C VAL A 261 12.22 5.17 0.46
N ALA A 262 13.25 4.35 0.21
CA ALA A 262 13.79 3.45 1.23
C ALA A 262 14.43 4.22 2.40
N ASP A 263 15.20 5.28 2.12
CA ASP A 263 15.85 6.11 3.14
C ASP A 263 14.81 6.75 4.07
N GLU A 264 13.70 7.27 3.52
CA GLU A 264 12.62 7.86 4.33
C GLU A 264 11.88 6.80 5.15
N ALA A 265 11.71 5.59 4.61
CA ALA A 265 11.15 4.48 5.39
C ALA A 265 12.06 4.12 6.57
N PHE A 266 13.38 4.07 6.39
CA PHE A 266 14.34 3.85 7.48
C PHE A 266 14.31 4.97 8.52
N VAL A 267 14.27 6.24 8.06
CA VAL A 267 14.15 7.40 8.97
C VAL A 267 12.87 7.32 9.80
N PHE A 268 11.75 6.97 9.17
CA PHE A 268 10.49 6.78 9.90
C PHE A 268 10.62 5.69 10.96
N ILE A 269 11.08 4.51 10.61
CA ILE A 269 11.18 3.37 11.53
C ILE A 269 12.11 3.72 12.70
N ASP A 270 13.29 4.29 12.44
CA ASP A 270 14.26 4.67 13.47
C ASP A 270 13.76 5.76 14.42
N GLN A 271 13.01 6.74 13.92
CA GLN A 271 12.44 7.82 14.74
C GLN A 271 11.18 7.40 15.47
N ALA A 272 10.29 6.66 14.80
CA ALA A 272 9.03 6.22 15.38
C ALA A 272 9.24 5.43 16.67
N HIS A 273 10.26 4.58 16.71
CA HIS A 273 10.61 3.84 17.94
C HIS A 273 11.10 4.73 19.07
N LYS A 274 11.80 5.83 18.77
CA LYS A 274 12.28 6.77 19.78
C LYS A 274 11.17 7.64 20.38
N ASP A 275 10.17 7.95 19.59
CA ASP A 275 9.09 8.87 20.00
C ASP A 275 7.92 8.15 20.67
N TYR A 276 7.83 6.82 20.54
CA TYR A 276 6.76 5.98 21.12
C TYR A 276 7.16 5.30 22.44
N GLU A 277 8.45 5.27 22.80
CA GLU A 277 8.94 4.85 24.10
C GLU A 277 8.74 5.98 25.14
#